data_2d02c4771df59cef3ca333bcc3e61aad
#
_entry.id   2d02c4771df59cef3ca333bcc3e61aad
#
_cell.length_a   1.000
_cell.length_b   1.000
_cell.length_c   1.000
_cell.angle_alpha   90.00
_cell.angle_beta   90.00
_cell.angle_gamma   90.00
#
_symmetry.space_group_name_H-M   'P 1'
#
loop_
_entity.id
_entity.type
_entity.pdbx_description
1 polymer ?
#
loop_
_entity_poly.entity_id
_entity_poly.type
_entity_poly.pdbx_seq_one_letter_code
_entity_poly.pdbx_strand_id
1 'polypeptide(L)'
;PSDIINNDLYVSDKEANISNPIVGNVYASVDNLNIAPTSGSASASNIISGNLFATAGTVSIKSDVSYADEIDKDGSQKISNINKFPIISGNVFITANKFIVEPGVEIKGDLFICANEIILSKNAVVHGNVYAVCNKINLNCQISGDLYTSCKDFNMNYYGIVHRDLHINSGNANIGGYAYRNLFINSDSIVTTSNFICAKDLNVESANKFTFSGKVQGNATVKSKQIEFKNEEDGKSIDCKIVGDFNYTSKNEIEVSKDIVAGNSSFTKYASNPLKGVGSFLISLLTTLIYVSVAYWIIKKFIPNFFNKLSNVSTKNMLINLAIGLGILILVPLACILLLITGVGSALGVVLALLYVVVLLIATPIFAILITEYIKNMTKTAINSFALLIIVTVILQLLFKIPFVGSILSFLATLTAIGNTCVLALKEK
;
A
#
# COMPACT_ATOMS: atom_id res chain seq x y z
N PRO A 1 30.65 -21.16 -26.88
CA PRO A 1 31.00 -19.93 -26.21
C PRO A 1 29.72 -19.11 -26.06
N SER A 2 29.35 -18.82 -24.83
CA SER A 2 28.22 -17.89 -24.57
C SER A 2 28.68 -16.54 -25.09
N ASP A 3 27.99 -15.99 -26.09
CA ASP A 3 28.32 -14.68 -26.63
C ASP A 3 28.07 -13.64 -25.52
N ILE A 4 29.13 -13.00 -25.05
CA ILE A 4 29.04 -11.93 -24.04
C ILE A 4 28.57 -10.66 -24.74
N ILE A 5 27.54 -10.03 -24.19
CA ILE A 5 27.03 -8.73 -24.64
C ILE A 5 27.87 -7.65 -23.91
N ASN A 6 28.75 -6.97 -24.65
CA ASN A 6 29.68 -5.97 -24.09
C ASN A 6 29.12 -4.54 -24.03
N ASN A 7 27.80 -4.36 -24.09
CA ASN A 7 27.10 -3.09 -24.03
C ASN A 7 25.83 -3.21 -23.19
N ASP A 8 25.17 -2.08 -22.97
CA ASP A 8 23.83 -2.05 -22.39
C ASP A 8 22.86 -2.81 -23.29
N LEU A 9 21.93 -3.54 -22.66
CA LEU A 9 20.89 -4.29 -23.34
C LEU A 9 19.54 -3.60 -23.15
N TYR A 10 18.85 -3.30 -24.25
CA TYR A 10 17.50 -2.74 -24.27
C TYR A 10 16.55 -3.79 -24.84
N VAL A 11 15.52 -4.15 -24.09
CA VAL A 11 14.55 -5.18 -24.48
C VAL A 11 13.14 -4.64 -24.34
N SER A 12 12.37 -4.75 -25.44
CA SER A 12 10.94 -4.40 -25.44
C SER A 12 10.21 -5.46 -26.25
N ASP A 13 9.56 -6.41 -25.58
CA ASP A 13 8.86 -7.55 -26.19
C ASP A 13 7.79 -8.09 -25.20
N LYS A 14 7.06 -9.13 -25.58
CA LYS A 14 6.19 -9.88 -24.67
C LYS A 14 6.99 -10.73 -23.69
N GLU A 15 8.01 -11.42 -24.19
CA GLU A 15 8.89 -12.27 -23.36
C GLU A 15 10.35 -11.97 -23.64
N ALA A 16 11.14 -11.90 -22.57
CA ALA A 16 12.59 -11.78 -22.65
C ALA A 16 13.25 -12.83 -21.76
N ASN A 17 14.17 -13.60 -22.35
CA ASN A 17 14.97 -14.58 -21.66
C ASN A 17 16.46 -14.16 -21.74
N ILE A 18 16.99 -13.68 -20.61
CA ILE A 18 18.40 -13.26 -20.50
C ILE A 18 19.18 -14.40 -19.89
N SER A 19 20.00 -15.04 -20.72
CA SER A 19 20.83 -16.19 -20.32
C SER A 19 22.31 -15.96 -20.55
N ASN A 20 22.68 -14.99 -21.38
CA ASN A 20 24.04 -14.61 -21.68
C ASN A 20 24.58 -13.53 -20.75
N PRO A 21 25.87 -13.51 -20.41
CA PRO A 21 26.45 -12.43 -19.62
C PRO A 21 26.38 -11.08 -20.33
N ILE A 22 25.99 -10.05 -19.59
CA ILE A 22 25.88 -8.66 -20.05
C ILE A 22 26.86 -7.81 -19.23
N VAL A 23 27.79 -7.15 -19.90
CA VAL A 23 28.81 -6.28 -19.26
C VAL A 23 28.28 -4.86 -19.00
N GLY A 24 27.09 -4.53 -19.46
CA GLY A 24 26.43 -3.25 -19.26
C GLY A 24 25.23 -3.35 -18.33
N ASN A 25 24.36 -2.35 -18.46
CA ASN A 25 23.06 -2.31 -17.81
C ASN A 25 22.00 -3.04 -18.66
N VAL A 26 20.91 -3.45 -18.01
CA VAL A 26 19.75 -4.02 -18.68
C VAL A 26 18.54 -3.09 -18.46
N TYR A 27 17.89 -2.74 -19.55
CA TYR A 27 16.63 -1.96 -19.58
C TYR A 27 15.57 -2.81 -20.26
N ALA A 28 14.59 -3.31 -19.49
CA ALA A 28 13.56 -4.21 -19.98
C ALA A 28 12.17 -3.63 -19.77
N SER A 29 11.34 -3.67 -20.84
CA SER A 29 9.91 -3.37 -20.78
C SER A 29 9.16 -4.49 -21.48
N VAL A 30 8.64 -5.46 -20.70
CA VAL A 30 8.15 -6.74 -21.22
C VAL A 30 6.96 -7.26 -20.39
N ASP A 31 6.21 -8.23 -20.91
CA ASP A 31 5.21 -8.91 -20.08
C ASP A 31 5.90 -9.90 -19.11
N ASN A 32 6.88 -10.68 -19.61
CA ASN A 32 7.61 -11.65 -18.80
C ASN A 32 9.13 -11.52 -19.02
N LEU A 33 9.86 -11.26 -17.94
CA LEU A 33 11.32 -11.23 -17.92
C LEU A 33 11.86 -12.43 -17.14
N ASN A 34 12.60 -13.30 -17.80
CA ASN A 34 13.34 -14.40 -17.17
C ASN A 34 14.84 -14.14 -17.28
N ILE A 35 15.53 -14.14 -16.15
CA ILE A 35 17.00 -14.05 -16.08
C ILE A 35 17.49 -15.37 -15.50
N ALA A 36 18.19 -16.18 -16.32
CA ALA A 36 18.64 -17.50 -15.93
C ALA A 36 19.96 -17.86 -16.61
N PRO A 37 20.92 -18.50 -15.90
CA PRO A 37 22.17 -18.93 -16.50
C PRO A 37 21.98 -20.03 -17.55
N THR A 38 22.73 -19.99 -18.64
CA THR A 38 22.71 -21.05 -19.68
C THR A 38 23.23 -22.38 -19.14
N SER A 39 22.63 -23.49 -19.55
CA SER A 39 23.13 -24.84 -19.24
C SER A 39 24.51 -25.06 -19.90
N GLY A 40 25.55 -25.35 -19.11
CA GLY A 40 26.92 -25.66 -19.62
C GLY A 40 28.03 -24.73 -19.18
N SER A 41 27.80 -23.56 -18.57
CA SER A 41 28.90 -22.70 -18.07
C SER A 41 29.23 -22.98 -16.59
N ALA A 42 30.35 -22.44 -16.12
CA ALA A 42 30.88 -22.65 -14.76
C ALA A 42 29.87 -22.23 -13.66
N SER A 43 30.07 -22.73 -12.46
CA SER A 43 29.14 -22.70 -11.33
C SER A 43 28.66 -21.32 -10.85
N ALA A 44 29.34 -20.22 -11.14
CA ALA A 44 28.87 -18.86 -10.84
C ALA A 44 28.91 -18.03 -12.13
N SER A 45 27.80 -17.36 -12.45
CA SER A 45 27.71 -16.50 -13.64
C SER A 45 27.32 -15.10 -13.26
N ASN A 46 28.22 -14.13 -13.48
CA ASN A 46 27.85 -12.73 -13.47
C ASN A 46 27.02 -12.47 -14.73
N ILE A 47 25.68 -12.56 -14.59
CA ILE A 47 24.78 -12.41 -15.73
C ILE A 47 24.62 -10.93 -16.10
N ILE A 48 24.61 -10.03 -15.11
CA ILE A 48 24.52 -8.59 -15.34
C ILE A 48 25.58 -7.90 -14.51
N SER A 49 26.58 -7.30 -15.18
CA SER A 49 27.67 -6.58 -14.51
C SER A 49 27.24 -5.17 -14.07
N GLY A 50 26.28 -4.57 -14.76
CA GLY A 50 25.68 -3.28 -14.44
C GLY A 50 24.38 -3.40 -13.63
N ASN A 51 23.53 -2.42 -13.79
CA ASN A 51 22.23 -2.34 -13.14
C ASN A 51 21.13 -3.03 -13.97
N LEU A 52 20.08 -3.48 -13.29
CA LEU A 52 18.86 -3.97 -13.92
C LEU A 52 17.71 -2.98 -13.69
N PHE A 53 17.13 -2.49 -14.78
CA PHE A 53 15.90 -1.70 -14.79
C PHE A 53 14.84 -2.49 -15.53
N ALA A 54 13.77 -2.92 -14.84
CA ALA A 54 12.73 -3.71 -15.48
C ALA A 54 11.32 -3.23 -15.09
N THR A 55 10.49 -3.06 -16.12
CA THR A 55 9.04 -2.91 -15.99
C THR A 55 8.39 -4.10 -16.68
N ALA A 56 7.65 -4.93 -15.91
CA ALA A 56 7.10 -6.16 -16.45
C ALA A 56 5.80 -6.61 -15.75
N GLY A 57 5.08 -7.53 -16.36
CA GLY A 57 4.05 -8.29 -15.67
C GLY A 57 4.67 -9.23 -14.62
N THR A 58 5.66 -10.02 -15.04
CA THR A 58 6.44 -10.90 -14.15
C THR A 58 7.92 -10.75 -14.40
N VAL A 59 8.71 -10.59 -13.33
CA VAL A 59 10.17 -10.68 -13.37
C VAL A 59 10.60 -11.87 -12.52
N SER A 60 11.38 -12.78 -13.10
CA SER A 60 11.90 -13.97 -12.43
C SER A 60 13.41 -14.10 -12.65
N ILE A 61 14.17 -14.05 -11.56
CA ILE A 61 15.60 -14.31 -11.57
C ILE A 61 15.80 -15.74 -11.07
N LYS A 62 16.23 -16.64 -11.96
CA LYS A 62 16.25 -18.08 -11.75
C LYS A 62 17.67 -18.61 -11.64
N SER A 63 17.84 -19.62 -10.82
CA SER A 63 19.04 -20.42 -10.70
C SER A 63 18.80 -21.86 -11.14
N ASP A 64 19.87 -22.62 -11.34
CA ASP A 64 19.78 -24.05 -11.59
C ASP A 64 19.93 -24.81 -10.26
N VAL A 65 18.78 -25.23 -9.70
CA VAL A 65 18.67 -25.84 -8.36
C VAL A 65 18.20 -27.28 -8.47
N SER A 66 18.88 -28.19 -7.78
CA SER A 66 18.41 -29.56 -7.54
C SER A 66 17.78 -29.67 -6.15
N TYR A 67 16.68 -30.38 -6.05
CA TYR A 67 15.93 -30.60 -4.81
C TYR A 67 16.12 -32.06 -4.34
N ALA A 68 16.15 -32.25 -3.03
CA ALA A 68 16.09 -33.56 -2.40
C ALA A 68 14.62 -33.99 -2.17
N ASP A 69 14.41 -35.27 -1.93
CA ASP A 69 13.06 -35.79 -1.58
C ASP A 69 12.62 -35.45 -0.15
N GLU A 70 13.44 -34.73 0.61
CA GLU A 70 13.18 -34.26 1.96
C GLU A 70 12.48 -32.91 1.98
N ILE A 71 11.63 -32.71 2.99
CA ILE A 71 10.95 -31.44 3.25
C ILE A 71 11.72 -30.66 4.29
N ASP A 72 11.87 -29.37 4.05
CA ASP A 72 12.54 -28.41 4.94
C ASP A 72 11.61 -27.90 6.06
N LYS A 73 12.16 -27.17 7.03
CA LYS A 73 11.43 -26.67 8.21
C LYS A 73 10.28 -25.71 7.86
N ASP A 74 10.32 -25.12 6.69
CA ASP A 74 9.25 -24.21 6.17
C ASP A 74 8.21 -24.95 5.31
N GLY A 75 8.30 -26.28 5.20
CA GLY A 75 7.40 -27.11 4.39
C GLY A 75 7.77 -27.15 2.90
N SER A 76 8.84 -26.50 2.47
CA SER A 76 9.34 -26.55 1.10
C SER A 76 10.28 -27.74 0.89
N GLN A 77 10.51 -28.17 -0.37
CA GLN A 77 11.54 -29.16 -0.68
C GLN A 77 12.93 -28.68 -0.26
N LYS A 78 13.71 -29.56 0.34
CA LYS A 78 15.10 -29.28 0.71
C LYS A 78 15.96 -29.14 -0.54
N ILE A 79 16.76 -28.09 -0.60
CA ILE A 79 17.72 -27.89 -1.70
C ILE A 79 18.90 -28.85 -1.47
N SER A 80 19.13 -29.76 -2.43
CA SER A 80 20.27 -30.67 -2.40
C SER A 80 21.53 -30.03 -2.98
N ASN A 81 21.39 -29.25 -4.05
CA ASN A 81 22.50 -28.55 -4.67
C ASN A 81 22.01 -27.31 -5.44
N ILE A 82 22.89 -26.31 -5.53
CA ILE A 82 22.74 -25.17 -6.43
C ILE A 82 23.82 -25.26 -7.47
N ASN A 83 23.46 -25.75 -8.66
CA ASN A 83 24.43 -26.03 -9.72
C ASN A 83 24.97 -24.74 -10.35
N LYS A 84 24.07 -23.71 -10.46
CA LYS A 84 24.40 -22.43 -11.05
C LYS A 84 23.59 -21.34 -10.40
N PHE A 85 24.23 -20.23 -10.08
CA PHE A 85 23.59 -19.07 -9.47
C PHE A 85 23.92 -17.80 -10.24
N PRO A 86 22.90 -17.04 -10.66
CA PRO A 86 23.10 -15.77 -11.31
C PRO A 86 23.55 -14.70 -10.32
N ILE A 87 24.47 -13.85 -10.75
CA ILE A 87 24.92 -12.68 -10.01
C ILE A 87 24.55 -11.42 -10.80
N ILE A 88 23.87 -10.48 -10.14
CA ILE A 88 23.69 -9.11 -10.64
C ILE A 88 24.58 -8.20 -9.81
N SER A 89 25.59 -7.59 -10.44
CA SER A 89 26.61 -6.82 -9.71
C SER A 89 26.15 -5.42 -9.33
N GLY A 90 25.26 -4.82 -10.10
CA GLY A 90 24.69 -3.50 -9.84
C GLY A 90 23.43 -3.51 -9.02
N ASN A 91 22.76 -2.35 -8.99
CA ASN A 91 21.47 -2.18 -8.36
C ASN A 91 20.35 -2.75 -9.25
N VAL A 92 19.25 -3.14 -8.61
CA VAL A 92 18.09 -3.71 -9.27
C VAL A 92 16.86 -2.84 -9.01
N PHE A 93 16.22 -2.36 -10.08
CA PHE A 93 15.04 -1.51 -10.05
C PHE A 93 13.89 -2.22 -10.77
N ILE A 94 12.87 -2.62 -10.02
CA ILE A 94 11.74 -3.42 -10.54
C ILE A 94 10.42 -2.71 -10.32
N THR A 95 9.64 -2.63 -11.40
CA THR A 95 8.20 -2.35 -11.35
C THR A 95 7.48 -3.51 -12.02
N ALA A 96 6.70 -4.30 -11.25
CA ALA A 96 6.08 -5.51 -11.78
C ALA A 96 4.75 -5.84 -11.09
N ASN A 97 3.95 -6.73 -11.69
CA ASN A 97 2.88 -7.36 -10.92
C ASN A 97 3.46 -8.43 -9.98
N LYS A 98 4.45 -9.21 -10.45
CA LYS A 98 5.10 -10.23 -9.65
C LYS A 98 6.62 -10.22 -9.83
N PHE A 99 7.36 -10.24 -8.70
CA PHE A 99 8.82 -10.33 -8.68
C PHE A 99 9.27 -11.55 -7.89
N ILE A 100 10.07 -12.39 -8.50
CA ILE A 100 10.57 -13.65 -7.92
C ILE A 100 12.09 -13.68 -8.01
N VAL A 101 12.74 -13.91 -6.87
CA VAL A 101 14.14 -14.23 -6.75
C VAL A 101 14.25 -15.66 -6.26
N GLU A 102 14.75 -16.55 -7.11
CA GLU A 102 14.89 -17.97 -6.79
C GLU A 102 16.09 -18.27 -5.87
N PRO A 103 16.16 -19.47 -5.29
CA PRO A 103 17.29 -19.87 -4.44
C PRO A 103 18.63 -19.72 -5.14
N GLY A 104 19.67 -19.24 -4.45
CA GLY A 104 21.03 -19.12 -4.96
C GLY A 104 21.31 -17.90 -5.81
N VAL A 105 20.33 -17.02 -6.04
CA VAL A 105 20.55 -15.75 -6.74
C VAL A 105 21.29 -14.77 -5.84
N GLU A 106 22.29 -14.06 -6.37
CA GLU A 106 22.99 -12.98 -5.67
C GLU A 106 22.76 -11.61 -6.34
N ILE A 107 22.34 -10.63 -5.55
CA ILE A 107 22.27 -9.22 -5.96
C ILE A 107 23.30 -8.47 -5.12
N LYS A 108 24.36 -7.92 -5.76
CA LYS A 108 25.45 -7.24 -5.04
C LYS A 108 25.07 -5.81 -4.62
N GLY A 109 24.25 -5.13 -5.41
CA GLY A 109 23.79 -3.78 -5.14
C GLY A 109 22.50 -3.72 -4.30
N ASP A 110 21.90 -2.56 -4.27
CA ASP A 110 20.60 -2.31 -3.63
C ASP A 110 19.46 -2.83 -4.51
N LEU A 111 18.33 -3.17 -3.87
CA LEU A 111 17.14 -3.69 -4.51
C LEU A 111 15.94 -2.78 -4.27
N PHE A 112 15.44 -2.16 -5.33
CA PHE A 112 14.27 -1.27 -5.31
C PHE A 112 13.11 -1.94 -6.03
N ILE A 113 12.00 -2.19 -5.32
CA ILE A 113 10.87 -2.95 -5.86
C ILE A 113 9.55 -2.22 -5.60
N CYS A 114 8.78 -2.07 -6.69
CA CYS A 114 7.35 -1.75 -6.63
C CYS A 114 6.58 -2.87 -7.32
N ALA A 115 5.89 -3.74 -6.56
CA ALA A 115 5.18 -4.89 -7.14
C ALA A 115 3.91 -5.25 -6.37
N ASN A 116 3.01 -6.03 -6.98
CA ASN A 116 1.88 -6.55 -6.25
C ASN A 116 2.32 -7.71 -5.32
N GLU A 117 3.13 -8.64 -5.83
CA GLU A 117 3.67 -9.76 -5.06
C GLU A 117 5.21 -9.83 -5.20
N ILE A 118 5.90 -10.00 -4.07
CA ILE A 118 7.35 -10.15 -4.00
C ILE A 118 7.67 -11.48 -3.30
N ILE A 119 8.50 -12.31 -3.94
CA ILE A 119 8.98 -13.58 -3.40
C ILE A 119 10.50 -13.58 -3.43
N LEU A 120 11.13 -13.50 -2.26
CA LEU A 120 12.57 -13.61 -2.08
C LEU A 120 12.86 -14.96 -1.43
N SER A 121 13.36 -15.92 -2.21
CA SER A 121 13.46 -17.32 -1.81
C SER A 121 14.65 -17.58 -0.88
N LYS A 122 14.62 -18.70 -0.17
CA LYS A 122 15.72 -19.17 0.68
C LYS A 122 17.00 -19.34 -0.15
N ASN A 123 18.15 -19.12 0.49
CA ASN A 123 19.49 -19.15 -0.13
C ASN A 123 19.72 -18.10 -1.23
N ALA A 124 18.81 -17.18 -1.45
CA ALA A 124 19.10 -15.96 -2.21
C ALA A 124 19.75 -14.92 -1.29
N VAL A 125 20.61 -14.07 -1.84
CA VAL A 125 21.35 -13.05 -1.08
C VAL A 125 21.23 -11.70 -1.77
N VAL A 126 20.84 -10.69 -1.01
CA VAL A 126 20.95 -9.26 -1.40
C VAL A 126 22.02 -8.63 -0.51
N HIS A 127 23.14 -8.20 -1.08
CA HIS A 127 24.23 -7.60 -0.32
C HIS A 127 23.96 -6.15 0.08
N GLY A 128 23.19 -5.43 -0.73
CA GLY A 128 22.77 -4.06 -0.46
C GLY A 128 21.54 -3.96 0.45
N ASN A 129 20.92 -2.80 0.43
CA ASN A 129 19.64 -2.53 1.09
C ASN A 129 18.47 -2.97 0.20
N VAL A 130 17.32 -3.22 0.82
CA VAL A 130 16.08 -3.54 0.11
C VAL A 130 15.02 -2.49 0.43
N TYR A 131 14.44 -1.90 -0.61
CA TYR A 131 13.33 -0.95 -0.56
C TYR A 131 12.15 -1.52 -1.32
N ALA A 132 11.10 -1.92 -0.60
CA ALA A 132 9.96 -2.63 -1.18
C ALA A 132 8.62 -1.96 -0.89
N VAL A 133 7.83 -1.75 -1.95
CA VAL A 133 6.43 -1.33 -1.85
C VAL A 133 5.58 -2.38 -2.57
N CYS A 134 4.61 -3.00 -1.87
CA CYS A 134 3.85 -4.11 -2.44
C CYS A 134 2.51 -4.37 -1.73
N ASN A 135 1.70 -5.27 -2.27
CA ASN A 135 0.60 -5.84 -1.50
C ASN A 135 1.09 -6.97 -0.60
N LYS A 136 1.92 -7.87 -1.13
CA LYS A 136 2.40 -9.03 -0.37
C LYS A 136 3.89 -9.25 -0.59
N ILE A 137 4.64 -9.48 0.49
CA ILE A 137 6.03 -9.90 0.44
C ILE A 137 6.24 -11.18 1.24
N ASN A 138 6.93 -12.15 0.64
CA ASN A 138 7.41 -13.36 1.27
C ASN A 138 8.95 -13.31 1.32
N LEU A 139 9.50 -13.11 2.51
CA LEU A 139 10.93 -12.93 2.73
C LEU A 139 11.52 -14.21 3.34
N ASN A 140 12.31 -14.93 2.55
CA ASN A 140 13.07 -16.09 2.99
C ASN A 140 14.57 -15.96 2.67
N CYS A 141 15.00 -14.83 2.12
CA CYS A 141 16.38 -14.60 1.71
C CYS A 141 17.21 -13.95 2.82
N GLN A 142 18.52 -13.84 2.54
CA GLN A 142 19.46 -13.08 3.34
C GLN A 142 19.62 -11.67 2.74
N ILE A 143 19.48 -10.64 3.58
CA ILE A 143 19.73 -9.24 3.25
C ILE A 143 20.87 -8.75 4.14
N SER A 144 21.99 -8.34 3.53
CA SER A 144 23.16 -7.85 4.28
C SER A 144 23.02 -6.40 4.72
N GLY A 145 22.21 -5.62 4.02
CA GLY A 145 21.84 -4.24 4.35
C GLY A 145 20.62 -4.13 5.24
N ASP A 146 19.98 -2.95 5.17
CA ASP A 146 18.70 -2.66 5.80
C ASP A 146 17.54 -3.10 4.91
N LEU A 147 16.40 -3.44 5.51
CA LEU A 147 15.14 -3.65 4.80
C LEU A 147 14.13 -2.57 5.18
N TYR A 148 13.63 -1.85 4.19
CA TYR A 148 12.51 -0.92 4.30
C TYR A 148 11.34 -1.44 3.46
N THR A 149 10.22 -1.74 4.10
CA THR A 149 9.05 -2.24 3.38
C THR A 149 7.77 -1.53 3.78
N SER A 150 6.92 -1.27 2.77
CA SER A 150 5.54 -0.84 2.95
C SER A 150 4.63 -1.76 2.17
N CYS A 151 3.76 -2.51 2.86
CA CYS A 151 2.92 -3.52 2.23
C CYS A 151 1.60 -3.74 2.98
N LYS A 152 0.69 -4.50 2.38
CA LYS A 152 -0.50 -4.97 3.09
C LYS A 152 -0.16 -6.16 3.96
N ASP A 153 0.51 -7.18 3.41
CA ASP A 153 0.84 -8.42 4.09
C ASP A 153 2.36 -8.69 4.03
N PHE A 154 3.01 -8.65 5.20
CA PHE A 154 4.43 -8.96 5.37
C PHE A 154 4.59 -10.35 5.97
N ASN A 155 5.32 -11.23 5.29
CA ASN A 155 5.66 -12.56 5.78
C ASN A 155 7.18 -12.77 5.72
N MET A 156 7.82 -12.92 6.85
CA MET A 156 9.20 -13.32 6.99
C MET A 156 9.24 -14.69 7.67
N ASN A 157 9.73 -15.69 6.94
CA ASN A 157 9.77 -17.06 7.43
C ASN A 157 11.11 -17.39 8.11
N TYR A 158 11.28 -18.61 8.54
CA TYR A 158 12.44 -19.11 9.28
C TYR A 158 13.80 -18.77 8.63
N TYR A 159 13.90 -18.79 7.32
CA TYR A 159 15.13 -18.52 6.57
C TYR A 159 15.36 -17.04 6.25
N GLY A 160 14.44 -16.17 6.60
CA GLY A 160 14.60 -14.73 6.42
C GLY A 160 15.66 -14.19 7.39
N ILE A 161 16.68 -13.53 6.87
CA ILE A 161 17.78 -12.95 7.65
C ILE A 161 18.02 -11.51 7.20
N VAL A 162 17.96 -10.56 8.12
CA VAL A 162 18.33 -9.16 7.87
C VAL A 162 19.48 -8.80 8.80
N HIS A 163 20.66 -8.48 8.22
CA HIS A 163 21.88 -8.22 9.00
C HIS A 163 21.92 -6.83 9.63
N ARG A 164 21.08 -5.89 9.16
CA ARG A 164 21.01 -4.54 9.72
C ARG A 164 19.60 -4.27 10.25
N ASP A 165 19.12 -3.06 10.11
CA ASP A 165 17.83 -2.68 10.66
C ASP A 165 16.68 -3.13 9.74
N LEU A 166 15.59 -3.58 10.36
CA LEU A 166 14.39 -4.02 9.67
C LEU A 166 13.24 -3.06 9.97
N HIS A 167 12.75 -2.38 8.93
CA HIS A 167 11.64 -1.43 9.01
C HIS A 167 10.42 -1.95 8.25
N ILE A 168 9.34 -2.21 8.98
CA ILE A 168 8.10 -2.75 8.43
C ILE A 168 6.96 -1.76 8.68
N ASN A 169 6.26 -1.38 7.60
CA ASN A 169 4.98 -0.71 7.64
C ASN A 169 3.97 -1.56 6.89
N SER A 170 3.02 -2.18 7.60
CA SER A 170 2.10 -3.13 6.97
C SER A 170 0.71 -3.13 7.60
N GLY A 171 -0.26 -3.76 6.92
CA GLY A 171 -1.54 -4.13 7.52
C GLY A 171 -1.36 -5.30 8.48
N ASN A 172 -0.75 -6.39 7.99
CA ASN A 172 -0.45 -7.58 8.77
C ASN A 172 1.03 -7.93 8.66
N ALA A 173 1.66 -8.28 9.78
CA ALA A 173 3.04 -8.75 9.83
C ALA A 173 3.12 -10.10 10.52
N ASN A 174 3.62 -11.11 9.81
CA ASN A 174 3.99 -12.40 10.36
C ASN A 174 5.50 -12.56 10.25
N ILE A 175 6.21 -12.69 11.39
CA ILE A 175 7.66 -12.51 11.46
C ILE A 175 8.30 -13.69 12.15
N GLY A 176 9.04 -14.47 11.38
CA GLY A 176 10.02 -15.46 11.84
C GLY A 176 11.44 -15.00 11.50
N GLY A 177 12.39 -15.93 11.57
CA GLY A 177 13.77 -15.68 11.14
C GLY A 177 14.56 -14.72 12.02
N TYR A 178 15.58 -14.05 11.46
CA TYR A 178 16.59 -13.36 12.23
C TYR A 178 16.79 -11.90 11.82
N ALA A 179 16.67 -10.97 12.78
CA ALA A 179 17.07 -9.57 12.64
C ALA A 179 18.31 -9.32 13.53
N TYR A 180 19.47 -9.05 12.91
CA TYR A 180 20.73 -8.87 13.63
C TYR A 180 20.85 -7.53 14.37
N ARG A 181 20.03 -6.55 13.99
CA ARG A 181 19.99 -5.25 14.66
C ARG A 181 18.57 -4.95 15.12
N ASN A 182 18.14 -3.71 14.97
CA ASN A 182 16.85 -3.27 15.48
C ASN A 182 15.71 -3.63 14.53
N LEU A 183 14.55 -3.90 15.12
CA LEU A 183 13.32 -4.11 14.41
C LEU A 183 12.31 -3.01 14.73
N PHE A 184 11.86 -2.32 13.70
CA PHE A 184 10.84 -1.27 13.78
C PHE A 184 9.61 -1.71 12.99
N ILE A 185 8.48 -1.88 13.69
CA ILE A 185 7.23 -2.35 13.07
C ILE A 185 6.10 -1.37 13.37
N ASN A 186 5.45 -0.93 12.30
CA ASN A 186 4.16 -0.25 12.36
C ASN A 186 3.15 -1.08 11.57
N SER A 187 2.17 -1.71 12.27
CA SER A 187 1.22 -2.62 11.63
C SER A 187 -0.06 -2.73 12.46
N ASP A 188 -1.19 -3.02 11.80
CA ASP A 188 -2.47 -3.26 12.49
C ASP A 188 -2.47 -4.56 13.30
N SER A 189 -1.84 -5.61 12.79
CA SER A 189 -1.72 -6.91 13.44
C SER A 189 -0.33 -7.48 13.25
N ILE A 190 0.30 -7.89 14.35
CA ILE A 190 1.65 -8.44 14.35
C ILE A 190 1.64 -9.78 15.08
N VAL A 191 2.22 -10.77 14.44
CA VAL A 191 2.51 -12.08 15.02
C VAL A 191 3.99 -12.38 14.81
N THR A 192 4.73 -12.61 15.88
CA THR A 192 6.06 -13.20 15.78
C THR A 192 6.00 -14.69 16.09
N THR A 193 6.81 -15.49 15.41
CA THR A 193 6.84 -16.95 15.59
C THR A 193 7.92 -17.36 16.57
N SER A 194 7.88 -18.61 17.05
CA SER A 194 8.90 -19.18 17.95
C SER A 194 10.32 -19.14 17.38
N ASN A 195 10.46 -19.07 16.07
CA ASN A 195 11.74 -18.98 15.37
C ASN A 195 12.27 -17.53 15.21
N PHE A 196 11.50 -16.54 15.66
CA PHE A 196 11.89 -15.14 15.56
C PHE A 196 13.01 -14.80 16.55
N ILE A 197 14.06 -14.16 16.07
CA ILE A 197 15.15 -13.65 16.89
C ILE A 197 15.49 -12.23 16.47
N CYS A 198 15.42 -11.28 17.41
CA CYS A 198 15.93 -9.93 17.27
C CYS A 198 17.16 -9.76 18.18
N ALA A 199 18.33 -9.51 17.59
CA ALA A 199 19.59 -9.44 18.35
C ALA A 199 19.79 -8.12 19.06
N LYS A 200 18.99 -7.08 18.78
CA LYS A 200 18.96 -5.80 19.49
C LYS A 200 17.55 -5.42 19.90
N ASP A 201 17.13 -4.18 19.70
CA ASP A 201 15.89 -3.66 20.21
C ASP A 201 14.71 -3.91 19.28
N LEU A 202 13.58 -4.21 19.90
CA LEU A 202 12.28 -4.35 19.24
C LEU A 202 11.40 -3.13 19.51
N ASN A 203 11.00 -2.43 18.46
CA ASN A 203 10.09 -1.30 18.53
C ASN A 203 8.82 -1.60 17.74
N VAL A 204 7.70 -1.75 18.43
CA VAL A 204 6.40 -2.07 17.85
C VAL A 204 5.42 -0.94 18.07
N GLU A 205 4.85 -0.44 16.98
CA GLU A 205 3.68 0.42 17.00
C GLU A 205 2.53 -0.29 16.25
N SER A 206 1.71 -1.02 17.00
CA SER A 206 0.57 -1.78 16.47
C SER A 206 -0.74 -1.13 16.89
N ALA A 207 -1.67 -0.98 15.96
CA ALA A 207 -2.96 -0.39 16.26
C ALA A 207 -3.89 -1.34 17.04
N ASN A 208 -3.86 -2.64 16.77
CA ASN A 208 -4.84 -3.59 17.27
C ASN A 208 -4.25 -4.68 18.16
N LYS A 209 -3.48 -5.61 17.61
CA LYS A 209 -2.99 -6.79 18.32
C LYS A 209 -1.53 -7.09 18.00
N PHE A 210 -0.76 -7.37 19.05
CA PHE A 210 0.61 -7.89 18.99
C PHE A 210 0.68 -9.23 19.73
N THR A 211 0.95 -10.30 19.01
CA THR A 211 1.21 -11.63 19.58
C THR A 211 2.70 -11.93 19.47
N PHE A 212 3.36 -12.10 20.59
CA PHE A 212 4.80 -12.28 20.68
C PHE A 212 5.17 -13.72 21.01
N SER A 213 6.09 -14.27 20.23
CA SER A 213 6.90 -15.46 20.48
C SER A 213 8.32 -15.20 20.02
N GLY A 214 9.25 -16.09 20.35
CA GLY A 214 10.66 -15.98 19.95
C GLY A 214 11.50 -15.16 20.93
N LYS A 215 12.61 -14.59 20.48
CA LYS A 215 13.62 -13.97 21.35
C LYS A 215 13.97 -12.54 20.94
N VAL A 216 14.06 -11.65 21.93
CA VAL A 216 14.63 -10.31 21.79
C VAL A 216 15.80 -10.21 22.78
N GLN A 217 17.01 -9.93 22.29
CA GLN A 217 18.21 -9.81 23.12
C GLN A 217 18.35 -8.44 23.78
N GLY A 218 17.81 -7.39 23.14
CA GLY A 218 17.79 -6.03 23.67
C GLY A 218 16.47 -5.70 24.38
N ASN A 219 16.11 -4.43 24.36
CA ASN A 219 14.86 -3.94 24.93
C ASN A 219 13.70 -4.11 23.94
N ALA A 220 12.49 -4.24 24.49
CA ALA A 220 11.28 -4.22 23.71
C ALA A 220 10.38 -3.05 24.12
N THR A 221 10.07 -2.17 23.16
CA THR A 221 9.11 -1.09 23.33
C THR A 221 7.91 -1.38 22.46
N VAL A 222 6.75 -1.62 23.08
CA VAL A 222 5.55 -2.08 22.40
C VAL A 222 4.35 -1.20 22.70
N LYS A 223 3.73 -0.66 21.66
CA LYS A 223 2.49 0.11 21.77
C LYS A 223 1.39 -0.56 20.97
N SER A 224 0.48 -1.25 21.66
CA SER A 224 -0.63 -1.98 21.04
C SER A 224 -1.85 -1.96 21.95
N LYS A 225 -3.05 -2.03 21.36
CA LYS A 225 -4.29 -2.13 22.17
C LYS A 225 -4.36 -3.44 22.94
N GLN A 226 -3.84 -4.52 22.36
CA GLN A 226 -3.80 -5.86 22.94
C GLN A 226 -2.41 -6.46 22.71
N ILE A 227 -1.81 -6.99 23.77
CA ILE A 227 -0.52 -7.68 23.73
C ILE A 227 -0.73 -9.05 24.32
N GLU A 228 -0.19 -10.08 23.67
CA GLU A 228 -0.29 -11.49 24.06
C GLU A 228 1.07 -12.14 23.91
N PHE A 229 1.52 -12.84 24.95
CA PHE A 229 2.70 -13.69 24.88
C PHE A 229 2.25 -15.13 24.59
N LYS A 230 2.78 -15.72 23.51
CA LYS A 230 2.55 -17.10 23.15
C LYS A 230 3.80 -17.92 23.47
N ASN A 231 3.80 -18.57 24.62
CA ASN A 231 4.90 -19.39 25.13
C ASN A 231 4.62 -20.91 25.04
N GLU A 232 3.47 -21.28 24.46
CA GLU A 232 3.06 -22.68 24.27
C GLU A 232 2.35 -22.83 22.92
N GLU A 233 2.61 -23.91 22.23
CA GLU A 233 1.97 -24.30 20.98
C GLU A 233 1.78 -25.82 20.95
N ASP A 234 0.54 -26.28 20.74
CA ASP A 234 0.17 -27.69 20.73
C ASP A 234 0.64 -28.48 22.00
N GLY A 235 0.56 -27.81 23.16
CA GLY A 235 0.98 -28.40 24.44
C GLY A 235 2.50 -28.49 24.61
N LYS A 236 3.29 -27.85 23.75
CA LYS A 236 4.75 -27.78 23.87
C LYS A 236 5.19 -26.34 24.20
N SER A 237 6.11 -26.21 25.15
CA SER A 237 6.74 -24.90 25.44
C SER A 237 7.54 -24.44 24.24
N ILE A 238 7.31 -23.18 23.86
CA ILE A 238 8.04 -22.51 22.78
C ILE A 238 8.83 -21.33 23.32
N ASP A 239 9.89 -20.93 22.61
CA ASP A 239 10.70 -19.80 22.98
C ASP A 239 9.87 -18.51 22.98
N CYS A 240 9.88 -17.82 24.11
CA CYS A 240 9.25 -16.53 24.32
C CYS A 240 10.05 -15.75 25.36
N LYS A 241 11.04 -14.94 24.93
CA LYS A 241 11.97 -14.27 25.86
C LYS A 241 12.41 -12.89 25.40
N ILE A 242 12.35 -11.93 26.32
CA ILE A 242 12.93 -10.60 26.18
C ILE A 242 14.03 -10.49 27.27
N VAL A 243 15.29 -10.27 26.84
CA VAL A 243 16.44 -10.21 27.76
C VAL A 243 16.56 -8.84 28.43
N GLY A 244 16.30 -7.77 27.68
CA GLY A 244 16.29 -6.40 28.19
C GLY A 244 15.00 -6.00 28.89
N ASP A 245 14.77 -4.70 28.96
CA ASP A 245 13.55 -4.13 29.55
C ASP A 245 12.37 -4.19 28.58
N PHE A 246 11.16 -4.35 29.13
CA PHE A 246 9.92 -4.38 28.40
C PHE A 246 9.03 -3.19 28.73
N ASN A 247 9.05 -2.16 27.88
CA ASN A 247 8.21 -0.98 28.02
C ASN A 247 6.98 -1.13 27.12
N TYR A 248 5.79 -1.20 27.71
CA TYR A 248 4.60 -1.41 26.89
C TYR A 248 3.43 -0.47 27.20
N THR A 249 2.68 -0.16 26.16
CA THR A 249 1.45 0.61 26.22
C THR A 249 0.31 -0.26 25.71
N SER A 250 -0.67 -0.57 26.55
CA SER A 250 -1.81 -1.38 26.21
C SER A 250 -3.12 -0.91 26.89
N LYS A 251 -4.28 -1.46 26.47
CA LYS A 251 -5.55 -1.14 27.13
C LYS A 251 -5.59 -1.59 28.59
N ASN A 252 -5.09 -2.78 28.85
CA ASN A 252 -5.04 -3.42 30.16
C ASN A 252 -3.60 -3.77 30.48
N GLU A 253 -3.27 -3.73 31.74
CA GLU A 253 -2.03 -4.29 32.27
C GLU A 253 -2.04 -5.82 32.07
N ILE A 254 -0.89 -6.38 31.71
CA ILE A 254 -0.69 -7.81 31.49
C ILE A 254 0.28 -8.35 32.53
N GLU A 255 0.03 -9.54 33.04
CA GLU A 255 0.99 -10.23 33.88
C GLU A 255 2.17 -10.70 33.02
N VAL A 256 3.37 -10.27 33.40
CA VAL A 256 4.60 -10.60 32.68
C VAL A 256 5.49 -11.43 33.62
N SER A 257 5.66 -12.71 33.28
CA SER A 257 6.54 -13.61 34.03
C SER A 257 8.02 -13.19 33.85
N LYS A 258 8.81 -13.37 34.90
CA LYS A 258 10.29 -13.20 34.83
C LYS A 258 10.96 -14.22 33.90
N ASP A 259 10.31 -15.32 33.59
CA ASP A 259 10.79 -16.29 32.61
C ASP A 259 10.71 -15.72 31.19
N ILE A 260 9.72 -14.82 30.93
CA ILE A 260 9.51 -14.16 29.64
C ILE A 260 10.34 -12.87 29.55
N VAL A 261 10.33 -12.02 30.56
CA VAL A 261 11.08 -10.75 30.58
C VAL A 261 12.11 -10.79 31.73
N ALA A 262 13.41 -10.86 31.38
CA ALA A 262 14.49 -10.87 32.34
C ALA A 262 14.73 -9.49 32.98
N GLY A 263 14.56 -8.43 32.21
CA GLY A 263 14.66 -7.04 32.66
C GLY A 263 13.45 -6.55 33.45
N ASN A 264 13.26 -5.23 33.48
CA ASN A 264 12.11 -4.59 34.11
C ASN A 264 10.95 -4.46 33.11
N SER A 265 9.71 -4.60 33.63
CA SER A 265 8.50 -4.35 32.85
C SER A 265 7.85 -3.04 33.31
N SER A 266 7.55 -2.15 32.36
CA SER A 266 6.89 -0.86 32.61
C SER A 266 5.62 -0.74 31.79
N PHE A 267 4.49 -0.59 32.48
CA PHE A 267 3.17 -0.44 31.87
C PHE A 267 2.78 1.02 31.76
N THR A 268 2.26 1.39 30.59
CA THR A 268 1.57 2.66 30.37
C THR A 268 0.18 2.36 29.80
N LYS A 269 -0.84 2.91 30.42
CA LYS A 269 -2.21 2.71 29.95
C LYS A 269 -2.40 3.38 28.58
N TYR A 270 -2.94 2.64 27.61
CA TYR A 270 -3.27 3.15 26.29
C TYR A 270 -4.32 4.26 26.44
N ALA A 271 -3.88 5.52 26.40
CA ALA A 271 -4.80 6.62 26.38
C ALA A 271 -5.46 6.69 25.00
N SER A 272 -6.74 6.33 24.91
CA SER A 272 -7.56 6.75 23.78
C SER A 272 -7.60 8.28 23.83
N ASN A 273 -6.80 8.94 22.99
CA ASN A 273 -6.79 10.39 22.96
C ASN A 273 -8.08 10.84 22.26
N PRO A 274 -9.15 11.24 22.98
CA PRO A 274 -10.40 11.65 22.36
C PRO A 274 -10.19 12.90 21.46
N LEU A 275 -9.12 13.67 21.71
CA LEU A 275 -8.74 14.84 20.93
C LEU A 275 -8.19 14.45 19.53
N LYS A 276 -7.66 13.23 19.35
CA LYS A 276 -7.15 12.81 18.04
C LYS A 276 -8.27 12.69 17.01
N GLY A 277 -9.46 12.22 17.43
CA GLY A 277 -10.67 12.20 16.61
C GLY A 277 -11.20 13.61 16.30
N VAL A 278 -11.21 14.49 17.29
CA VAL A 278 -11.64 15.89 17.14
C VAL A 278 -10.65 16.66 16.26
N GLY A 279 -9.33 16.47 16.44
CA GLY A 279 -8.30 17.11 15.62
C GLY A 279 -8.40 16.68 14.15
N SER A 280 -8.58 15.40 13.85
CA SER A 280 -8.76 14.93 12.47
C SER A 280 -10.07 15.43 11.84
N PHE A 281 -11.14 15.57 12.65
CA PHE A 281 -12.39 16.17 12.21
C PHE A 281 -12.22 17.65 11.87
N LEU A 282 -11.56 18.44 12.73
CA LEU A 282 -11.31 19.86 12.49
C LEU A 282 -10.45 20.10 11.23
N ILE A 283 -9.44 19.28 11.01
CA ILE A 283 -8.62 19.33 9.78
C ILE A 283 -9.51 19.02 8.55
N SER A 284 -10.30 17.94 8.61
CA SER A 284 -11.23 17.57 7.54
C SER A 284 -12.26 18.65 7.27
N LEU A 285 -12.79 19.30 8.31
CA LEU A 285 -13.72 20.42 8.19
C LEU A 285 -13.06 21.61 7.51
N LEU A 286 -11.86 22.00 7.96
CA LEU A 286 -11.12 23.12 7.41
C LEU A 286 -10.79 22.92 5.91
N THR A 287 -10.30 21.73 5.57
CA THR A 287 -10.00 21.40 4.16
C THR A 287 -11.24 21.43 3.29
N THR A 288 -12.38 20.94 3.77
CA THR A 288 -13.64 21.02 3.02
C THR A 288 -14.15 22.46 2.89
N LEU A 289 -14.05 23.28 3.93
CA LEU A 289 -14.43 24.69 3.87
C LEU A 289 -13.59 25.46 2.85
N ILE A 290 -12.27 25.25 2.83
CA ILE A 290 -11.37 25.84 1.83
C ILE A 290 -11.80 25.38 0.43
N TYR A 291 -12.00 24.07 0.24
CA TYR A 291 -12.36 23.49 -1.04
C TYR A 291 -13.68 24.04 -1.59
N VAL A 292 -14.74 24.06 -0.77
CA VAL A 292 -16.06 24.60 -1.14
C VAL A 292 -15.98 26.10 -1.42
N SER A 293 -15.19 26.84 -0.63
CA SER A 293 -15.02 28.31 -0.83
C SER A 293 -14.32 28.60 -2.15
N VAL A 294 -13.25 27.88 -2.48
CA VAL A 294 -12.53 28.02 -3.75
C VAL A 294 -13.45 27.69 -4.92
N ALA A 295 -14.20 26.57 -4.84
CA ALA A 295 -15.16 26.20 -5.87
C ALA A 295 -16.25 27.27 -6.08
N TYR A 296 -16.81 27.82 -4.97
CA TYR A 296 -17.78 28.90 -5.03
C TYR A 296 -17.26 30.14 -5.76
N TRP A 297 -16.02 30.57 -5.43
CA TRP A 297 -15.40 31.74 -6.08
C TRP A 297 -15.13 31.50 -7.56
N ILE A 298 -14.65 30.31 -7.94
CA ILE A 298 -14.42 29.92 -9.33
C ILE A 298 -15.74 29.97 -10.11
N ILE A 299 -16.78 29.30 -9.60
CA ILE A 299 -18.09 29.24 -10.27
C ILE A 299 -18.68 30.65 -10.40
N LYS A 300 -18.62 31.44 -9.33
CA LYS A 300 -19.13 32.81 -9.33
C LYS A 300 -18.43 33.72 -10.34
N LYS A 301 -17.11 33.53 -10.55
CA LYS A 301 -16.31 34.31 -11.50
C LYS A 301 -16.59 33.92 -12.95
N PHE A 302 -16.66 32.62 -13.23
CA PHE A 302 -16.74 32.10 -14.61
C PHE A 302 -18.19 31.85 -15.08
N ILE A 303 -19.10 31.57 -14.17
CA ILE A 303 -20.52 31.26 -14.50
C ILE A 303 -21.44 32.01 -13.52
N PRO A 304 -21.54 33.34 -13.59
CA PRO A 304 -22.23 34.15 -12.56
C PRO A 304 -23.71 33.82 -12.40
N ASN A 305 -24.38 33.39 -13.46
CA ASN A 305 -25.81 33.04 -13.42
C ASN A 305 -26.09 31.60 -12.98
N PHE A 306 -25.04 30.80 -12.72
CA PHE A 306 -25.14 29.39 -12.38
C PHE A 306 -26.00 29.15 -11.12
N PHE A 307 -25.78 29.96 -10.08
CA PHE A 307 -26.47 29.79 -8.80
C PHE A 307 -27.99 29.91 -8.91
N ASN A 308 -28.46 30.97 -9.59
CA ASN A 308 -29.91 31.22 -9.77
C ASN A 308 -30.56 30.16 -10.66
N LYS A 309 -29.85 29.70 -11.68
CA LYS A 309 -30.32 28.63 -12.58
C LYS A 309 -30.38 27.29 -11.86
N LEU A 310 -29.36 26.98 -11.05
CA LEU A 310 -29.26 25.73 -10.32
C LEU A 310 -30.41 25.55 -9.32
N SER A 311 -30.74 26.58 -8.55
CA SER A 311 -31.86 26.53 -7.59
C SER A 311 -33.21 26.30 -8.27
N ASN A 312 -33.45 26.94 -9.41
CA ASN A 312 -34.69 26.80 -10.17
C ASN A 312 -34.88 25.41 -10.79
N VAL A 313 -33.80 24.73 -11.16
CA VAL A 313 -33.84 23.35 -11.68
C VAL A 313 -34.15 22.37 -10.57
N SER A 314 -33.53 22.54 -9.40
CA SER A 314 -33.64 21.60 -8.28
C SER A 314 -35.06 21.48 -7.73
N THR A 315 -35.84 22.57 -7.67
CA THR A 315 -37.13 22.57 -7.02
C THR A 315 -38.25 21.89 -7.79
N LYS A 316 -38.17 21.84 -9.13
CA LYS A 316 -39.29 21.36 -9.98
C LYS A 316 -39.33 19.85 -10.22
N ASN A 317 -38.18 19.16 -10.26
CA ASN A 317 -38.12 17.74 -10.64
C ASN A 317 -37.01 16.98 -9.91
N MET A 318 -36.97 17.09 -8.57
CA MET A 318 -35.86 16.51 -7.77
C MET A 318 -35.65 15.01 -8.02
N LEU A 319 -36.73 14.21 -8.12
CA LEU A 319 -36.60 12.75 -8.39
C LEU A 319 -36.07 12.46 -9.78
N ILE A 320 -36.46 13.22 -10.79
CA ILE A 320 -35.98 13.05 -12.17
C ILE A 320 -34.49 13.40 -12.23
N ASN A 321 -34.09 14.51 -11.58
CA ASN A 321 -32.69 14.92 -11.55
C ASN A 321 -31.82 13.91 -10.83
N LEU A 322 -32.31 13.28 -9.76
CA LEU A 322 -31.63 12.20 -9.06
C LEU A 322 -31.47 10.96 -9.93
N ALA A 323 -32.53 10.58 -10.69
CA ALA A 323 -32.45 9.47 -11.64
C ALA A 323 -31.46 9.74 -12.80
N ILE A 324 -31.39 10.99 -13.29
CA ILE A 324 -30.42 11.41 -14.30
C ILE A 324 -29.00 11.31 -13.72
N GLY A 325 -28.78 11.77 -12.45
CA GLY A 325 -27.51 11.65 -11.77
C GLY A 325 -27.04 10.20 -11.63
N LEU A 326 -27.96 9.29 -11.29
CA LEU A 326 -27.68 7.85 -11.21
C LEU A 326 -27.34 7.28 -12.60
N GLY A 327 -28.08 7.67 -13.63
CA GLY A 327 -27.79 7.29 -15.00
C GLY A 327 -26.38 7.70 -15.43
N ILE A 328 -25.97 8.93 -15.17
CA ILE A 328 -24.63 9.44 -15.47
C ILE A 328 -23.57 8.68 -14.69
N LEU A 329 -23.81 8.45 -13.41
CA LEU A 329 -22.86 7.72 -12.55
C LEU A 329 -22.54 6.32 -13.05
N ILE A 330 -23.51 5.65 -13.70
CA ILE A 330 -23.36 4.30 -14.26
C ILE A 330 -22.92 4.32 -15.72
N LEU A 331 -23.57 5.14 -16.55
CA LEU A 331 -23.37 5.09 -18.00
C LEU A 331 -22.04 5.70 -18.46
N VAL A 332 -21.55 6.75 -17.77
CA VAL A 332 -20.29 7.39 -18.18
C VAL A 332 -19.08 6.48 -17.97
N PRO A 333 -18.87 5.81 -16.82
CA PRO A 333 -17.79 4.83 -16.68
C PRO A 333 -17.89 3.69 -17.70
N LEU A 334 -19.11 3.20 -17.98
CA LEU A 334 -19.33 2.16 -18.98
C LEU A 334 -18.91 2.63 -20.38
N ALA A 335 -19.28 3.86 -20.76
CA ALA A 335 -18.85 4.48 -22.00
C ALA A 335 -17.32 4.68 -22.06
N CYS A 336 -16.68 5.08 -20.95
CA CYS A 336 -15.22 5.17 -20.87
C CYS A 336 -14.56 3.83 -21.16
N ILE A 337 -15.04 2.74 -20.52
CA ILE A 337 -14.50 1.39 -20.72
C ILE A 337 -14.66 0.96 -22.18
N LEU A 338 -15.84 1.16 -22.78
CA LEU A 338 -16.09 0.83 -24.18
C LEU A 338 -15.16 1.60 -25.12
N LEU A 339 -14.93 2.89 -24.88
CA LEU A 339 -14.01 3.71 -25.68
C LEU A 339 -12.55 3.27 -25.51
N LEU A 340 -12.13 2.90 -24.29
CA LEU A 340 -10.76 2.44 -24.02
C LEU A 340 -10.42 1.11 -24.71
N ILE A 341 -11.42 0.22 -24.90
CA ILE A 341 -11.24 -1.05 -25.61
C ILE A 341 -11.05 -0.83 -27.12
N THR A 342 -11.60 0.26 -27.68
CA THR A 342 -11.42 0.58 -29.10
C THR A 342 -10.11 1.35 -29.28
N GLY A 343 -9.17 0.82 -30.08
CA GLY A 343 -7.84 1.45 -30.25
C GLY A 343 -7.90 2.93 -30.67
N VAL A 344 -8.86 3.30 -31.53
CA VAL A 344 -9.08 4.69 -32.00
C VAL A 344 -9.78 5.54 -30.92
N GLY A 345 -10.64 4.95 -30.11
CA GLY A 345 -11.40 5.64 -29.06
C GLY A 345 -10.64 5.83 -27.76
N SER A 346 -9.47 5.21 -27.57
CA SER A 346 -8.75 5.21 -26.30
C SER A 346 -8.40 6.61 -25.79
N ALA A 347 -7.92 7.49 -26.66
CA ALA A 347 -7.63 8.88 -26.30
C ALA A 347 -8.88 9.65 -25.82
N LEU A 348 -10.02 9.47 -26.51
CA LEU A 348 -11.30 10.05 -26.10
C LEU A 348 -11.80 9.45 -24.80
N GLY A 349 -11.61 8.14 -24.59
CA GLY A 349 -11.97 7.44 -23.36
C GLY A 349 -11.20 8.00 -22.16
N VAL A 350 -9.91 8.26 -22.30
CA VAL A 350 -9.08 8.88 -21.24
C VAL A 350 -9.56 10.30 -20.92
N VAL A 351 -9.81 11.13 -21.96
CA VAL A 351 -10.32 12.50 -21.75
C VAL A 351 -11.67 12.48 -21.04
N LEU A 352 -12.60 11.60 -21.48
CA LEU A 352 -13.91 11.46 -20.86
C LEU A 352 -13.81 10.99 -19.40
N ALA A 353 -12.90 10.05 -19.09
CA ALA A 353 -12.65 9.58 -17.75
C ALA A 353 -12.11 10.71 -16.85
N LEU A 354 -11.16 11.51 -17.34
CA LEU A 354 -10.64 12.67 -16.60
C LEU A 354 -11.72 13.72 -16.32
N LEU A 355 -12.55 14.04 -17.31
CA LEU A 355 -13.69 14.94 -17.13
C LEU A 355 -14.68 14.40 -16.12
N TYR A 356 -14.96 13.10 -16.15
CA TYR A 356 -15.83 12.45 -15.19
C TYR A 356 -15.29 12.55 -13.76
N VAL A 357 -14.00 12.32 -13.56
CA VAL A 357 -13.35 12.50 -12.24
C VAL A 357 -13.49 13.94 -11.76
N VAL A 358 -13.30 14.94 -12.62
CA VAL A 358 -13.50 16.35 -12.27
C VAL A 358 -14.95 16.61 -11.82
N VAL A 359 -15.94 16.07 -12.54
CA VAL A 359 -17.36 16.18 -12.17
C VAL A 359 -17.64 15.58 -10.81
N LEU A 360 -17.08 14.41 -10.51
CA LEU A 360 -17.21 13.77 -9.18
C LEU A 360 -16.56 14.61 -8.07
N LEU A 361 -15.38 15.17 -8.33
CA LEU A 361 -14.70 16.04 -7.37
C LEU A 361 -15.52 17.29 -7.04
N ILE A 362 -16.11 17.96 -8.01
CA ILE A 362 -16.88 19.20 -7.77
C ILE A 362 -18.32 18.93 -7.30
N ALA A 363 -18.79 17.68 -7.26
CA ALA A 363 -20.15 17.34 -6.86
C ALA A 363 -20.50 17.83 -5.44
N THR A 364 -19.60 17.65 -4.47
CA THR A 364 -19.80 18.10 -3.09
C THR A 364 -19.96 19.63 -2.96
N PRO A 365 -19.08 20.48 -3.53
CA PRO A 365 -19.29 21.92 -3.58
C PRO A 365 -20.60 22.31 -4.25
N ILE A 366 -20.92 21.71 -5.39
CA ILE A 366 -22.16 22.00 -6.12
C ILE A 366 -23.39 21.70 -5.24
N PHE A 367 -23.40 20.57 -4.54
CA PHE A 367 -24.49 20.22 -3.63
C PHE A 367 -24.61 21.24 -2.48
N ALA A 368 -23.50 21.65 -1.86
CA ALA A 368 -23.52 22.66 -0.80
C ALA A 368 -24.06 23.99 -1.32
N ILE A 369 -23.67 24.41 -2.52
CA ILE A 369 -24.17 25.63 -3.18
C ILE A 369 -25.68 25.51 -3.45
N LEU A 370 -26.12 24.37 -3.97
CA LEU A 370 -27.54 24.10 -4.27
C LEU A 370 -28.41 24.23 -3.03
N ILE A 371 -28.01 23.58 -1.93
CA ILE A 371 -28.72 23.68 -0.65
C ILE A 371 -28.73 25.12 -0.13
N THR A 372 -27.62 25.84 -0.26
CA THR A 372 -27.49 27.24 0.16
C THR A 372 -28.48 28.14 -0.58
N GLU A 373 -28.54 28.06 -1.91
CA GLU A 373 -29.47 28.87 -2.69
C GLU A 373 -30.91 28.46 -2.47
N TYR A 374 -31.20 27.17 -2.26
CA TYR A 374 -32.52 26.68 -1.91
C TYR A 374 -33.00 27.24 -0.58
N ILE A 375 -32.20 27.22 0.47
CA ILE A 375 -32.50 27.77 1.78
C ILE A 375 -32.73 29.28 1.68
N LYS A 376 -31.84 29.97 0.96
CA LYS A 376 -31.94 31.41 0.77
C LYS A 376 -33.28 31.83 0.10
N ASN A 377 -33.67 31.09 -0.95
CA ASN A 377 -34.94 31.36 -1.66
C ASN A 377 -36.18 31.07 -0.79
N MET A 378 -36.12 30.01 0.02
CA MET A 378 -37.24 29.67 0.93
C MET A 378 -37.39 30.64 2.07
N THR A 379 -36.29 31.04 2.70
CA THR A 379 -36.32 31.84 3.93
C THR A 379 -36.32 33.34 3.69
N LYS A 380 -36.03 33.79 2.42
CA LYS A 380 -35.87 35.21 2.01
C LYS A 380 -34.94 35.98 2.96
N THR A 381 -33.91 35.27 3.50
CA THR A 381 -32.98 35.84 4.48
C THR A 381 -32.06 36.88 3.82
N ALA A 382 -31.76 37.94 4.57
CA ALA A 382 -30.79 38.96 4.17
C ALA A 382 -29.32 38.52 4.36
N ILE A 383 -29.09 37.26 4.77
CA ILE A 383 -27.74 36.70 5.02
C ILE A 383 -26.96 36.62 3.69
N ASN A 384 -25.69 37.01 3.72
CA ASN A 384 -24.81 36.89 2.57
C ASN A 384 -24.70 35.40 2.13
N SER A 385 -24.88 35.12 0.83
CA SER A 385 -24.82 33.75 0.27
C SER A 385 -23.54 33.01 0.66
N PHE A 386 -22.41 33.69 0.74
CA PHE A 386 -21.15 33.06 1.15
C PHE A 386 -21.15 32.65 2.64
N ALA A 387 -21.67 33.52 3.52
CA ALA A 387 -21.79 33.20 4.95
C ALA A 387 -22.75 32.00 5.17
N LEU A 388 -23.86 31.99 4.44
CA LEU A 388 -24.81 30.88 4.49
C LEU A 388 -24.18 29.57 3.96
N LEU A 389 -23.37 29.64 2.89
CA LEU A 389 -22.65 28.50 2.34
C LEU A 389 -21.70 27.86 3.38
N ILE A 390 -20.98 28.67 4.14
CA ILE A 390 -20.10 28.18 5.21
C ILE A 390 -20.93 27.41 6.26
N ILE A 391 -22.05 27.99 6.71
CA ILE A 391 -22.93 27.34 7.70
C ILE A 391 -23.48 26.02 7.16
N VAL A 392 -23.99 26.00 5.94
CA VAL A 392 -24.51 24.80 5.28
C VAL A 392 -23.43 23.73 5.14
N THR A 393 -22.22 24.12 4.75
CA THR A 393 -21.09 23.16 4.62
C THR A 393 -20.74 22.53 5.94
N VAL A 394 -20.72 23.29 7.05
CA VAL A 394 -20.48 22.75 8.39
C VAL A 394 -21.57 21.73 8.77
N ILE A 395 -22.83 22.08 8.55
CA ILE A 395 -23.97 21.18 8.86
C ILE A 395 -23.89 19.90 8.02
N LEU A 396 -23.61 19.99 6.73
CA LEU A 396 -23.47 18.84 5.83
C LEU A 396 -22.31 17.92 6.28
N GLN A 397 -21.17 18.50 6.67
CA GLN A 397 -20.04 17.72 7.18
C GLN A 397 -20.39 16.95 8.46
N LEU A 398 -21.17 17.55 9.36
CA LEU A 398 -21.64 16.86 10.57
C LEU A 398 -22.59 15.71 10.22
N LEU A 399 -23.52 15.94 9.29
CA LEU A 399 -24.48 14.92 8.83
C LEU A 399 -23.79 13.75 8.13
N PHE A 400 -22.78 14.03 7.29
CA PHE A 400 -22.02 12.99 6.57
C PHE A 400 -21.13 12.13 7.50
N LYS A 401 -20.88 12.55 8.73
CA LYS A 401 -20.15 11.75 9.74
C LYS A 401 -21.02 10.77 10.51
N ILE A 402 -22.35 10.83 10.37
CA ILE A 402 -23.25 9.87 11.03
C ILE A 402 -23.07 8.50 10.36
N PRO A 403 -22.69 7.44 11.12
CA PRO A 403 -22.54 6.10 10.57
C PRO A 403 -23.79 5.64 9.81
N PHE A 404 -23.62 4.98 8.66
CA PHE A 404 -24.66 4.53 7.72
C PHE A 404 -25.46 5.66 7.05
N VAL A 405 -26.06 6.55 7.84
CA VAL A 405 -26.87 7.67 7.33
C VAL A 405 -26.03 8.63 6.51
N GLY A 406 -24.84 8.96 7.00
CA GLY A 406 -23.91 9.88 6.31
C GLY A 406 -23.49 9.36 4.93
N SER A 407 -23.26 8.06 4.79
CA SER A 407 -22.89 7.44 3.51
C SER A 407 -24.05 7.54 2.51
N ILE A 408 -25.27 7.27 2.94
CA ILE A 408 -26.46 7.38 2.09
C ILE A 408 -26.69 8.84 1.68
N LEU A 409 -26.59 9.78 2.65
CA LEU A 409 -26.77 11.21 2.37
C LEU A 409 -25.70 11.75 1.42
N SER A 410 -24.43 11.36 1.59
CA SER A 410 -23.35 11.80 0.69
C SER A 410 -23.53 11.24 -0.73
N PHE A 411 -24.00 10.00 -0.86
CA PHE A 411 -24.34 9.40 -2.14
C PHE A 411 -25.49 10.15 -2.83
N LEU A 412 -26.58 10.39 -2.13
CA LEU A 412 -27.72 11.16 -2.65
C LEU A 412 -27.31 12.60 -3.00
N ALA A 413 -26.45 13.22 -2.21
CA ALA A 413 -25.89 14.54 -2.48
C ALA A 413 -25.11 14.56 -3.81
N THR A 414 -24.28 13.55 -4.04
CA THR A 414 -23.52 13.40 -5.28
C THR A 414 -24.44 13.22 -6.48
N LEU A 415 -25.44 12.33 -6.39
CA LEU A 415 -26.41 12.12 -7.46
C LEU A 415 -27.20 13.39 -7.79
N THR A 416 -27.64 14.10 -6.76
CA THR A 416 -28.39 15.35 -6.91
C THR A 416 -27.53 16.43 -7.57
N ALA A 417 -26.27 16.57 -7.18
CA ALA A 417 -25.34 17.54 -7.77
C ALA A 417 -25.11 17.26 -9.25
N ILE A 418 -24.79 16.00 -9.61
CA ILE A 418 -24.51 15.60 -10.99
C ILE A 418 -25.77 15.77 -11.85
N GLY A 419 -26.92 15.29 -11.38
CA GLY A 419 -28.18 15.38 -12.12
C GLY A 419 -28.62 16.81 -12.40
N ASN A 420 -28.58 17.68 -11.38
CA ASN A 420 -28.93 19.09 -11.55
C ASN A 420 -27.96 19.81 -12.52
N THR A 421 -26.68 19.54 -12.43
CA THR A 421 -25.67 20.14 -13.33
C THR A 421 -25.88 19.70 -14.76
N CYS A 422 -26.18 18.43 -15.00
CA CYS A 422 -26.47 17.90 -16.34
C CYS A 422 -27.75 18.51 -16.94
N VAL A 423 -28.83 18.56 -16.17
CA VAL A 423 -30.11 19.16 -16.62
C VAL A 423 -29.93 20.65 -16.94
N LEU A 424 -29.08 21.36 -16.17
CA LEU A 424 -28.74 22.73 -16.45
C LEU A 424 -28.00 22.89 -17.78
N ALA A 425 -27.00 22.05 -18.02
CA ALA A 425 -26.22 22.05 -19.26
C ALA A 425 -27.05 21.72 -20.50
N LEU A 426 -28.05 20.82 -20.36
CA LEU A 426 -28.96 20.44 -21.46
C LEU A 426 -30.01 21.51 -21.78
N LYS A 427 -30.37 22.38 -20.83
CA LYS A 427 -31.32 23.47 -21.04
C LYS A 427 -30.70 24.74 -21.62
N GLU A 428 -29.39 24.82 -21.70
CA GLU A 428 -28.65 25.93 -22.33
C GLU A 428 -28.46 25.74 -23.87
N LYS A 429 -28.84 24.60 -24.42
CA LYS A 429 -28.97 24.36 -25.85
C LYS A 429 -30.42 24.61 -26.32
#